data_a6e9c27e0e07342aa2fb4b40b44a677a
#
_entry.id   a6e9c27e0e07342aa2fb4b40b44a677a
#
_cell.length_a   1.000
_cell.length_b   1.000
_cell.length_c   1.000
_cell.angle_alpha   90.00
_cell.angle_beta   90.00
_cell.angle_gamma   90.00
#
_symmetry.space_group_name_H-M   'P 1'
#
loop_
_entity.id
_entity.type
_entity.pdbx_description
1 polymer ?
#
loop_
_entity_poly.entity_id
_entity_poly.type
_entity_poly.pdbx_seq_one_letter_code
_entity_poly.pdbx_strand_id
1 'polypeptide(L)'
;MLAGRPKITVVGAGNVGASVAQYAVEKELGDVVLVDVIESLPQGKALDLAQAGPVHRYDARLIGSNGYDESANSDIVVITAGMARKPGMTRDDLLFKNAEIVGGVVEQVVARSKNAILILVTNPLDAMVQLAWRRSGFPPGRVIGMAGILDSARFRTFIAHELEVSVENVTAFVLGGHGDTMVVLPRYSTVAGVPITDLLPSDRIDALVKRTRDGGAEIVGLLKSGSAYYAPAASTAEMVEAIVKDKKKILPCAAYLDGQYGVRGLYVGVPVKLGRAGVEQVIEIKLTPDEQAAFQKSAAAVRELVDKLKL
;
A
#
# COMPACT_ATOMS: atom_id res chain seq x y z
N MET A 1 -14.65 -22.73 2.17
CA MET A 1 -14.30 -21.72 3.17
C MET A 1 -15.14 -21.94 4.40
N LEU A 2 -14.59 -21.71 5.59
CA LEU A 2 -15.36 -21.81 6.83
C LEU A 2 -16.34 -20.63 6.87
N ALA A 3 -17.60 -20.89 7.22
CA ALA A 3 -18.61 -19.84 7.30
C ALA A 3 -18.19 -18.77 8.34
N GLY A 4 -18.17 -17.51 7.93
CA GLY A 4 -17.88 -16.37 8.80
C GLY A 4 -16.45 -15.84 8.77
N ARG A 5 -15.49 -16.50 8.10
CA ARG A 5 -14.14 -15.90 7.88
C ARG A 5 -14.20 -14.91 6.70
N PRO A 6 -13.57 -13.74 6.82
CA PRO A 6 -13.40 -12.83 5.68
C PRO A 6 -12.67 -13.51 4.53
N LYS A 7 -13.03 -13.16 3.30
CA LYS A 7 -12.34 -13.59 2.09
C LYS A 7 -11.43 -12.47 1.58
N ILE A 8 -10.16 -12.76 1.45
CA ILE A 8 -9.14 -11.85 0.95
C ILE A 8 -8.62 -12.39 -0.39
N THR A 9 -8.82 -11.66 -1.47
CA THR A 9 -8.19 -11.99 -2.75
C THR A 9 -6.93 -11.15 -2.93
N VAL A 10 -5.83 -11.80 -3.31
CA VAL A 10 -4.58 -11.15 -3.69
C VAL A 10 -4.33 -11.41 -5.17
N VAL A 11 -4.36 -10.36 -5.99
CA VAL A 11 -4.11 -10.45 -7.42
C VAL A 11 -2.67 -10.06 -7.72
N GLY A 12 -1.93 -11.00 -8.28
CA GLY A 12 -0.48 -10.98 -8.46
C GLY A 12 0.20 -11.91 -7.45
N ALA A 13 0.67 -13.08 -7.90
CA ALA A 13 1.39 -14.05 -7.08
C ALA A 13 2.92 -13.86 -7.12
N GLY A 14 3.38 -12.65 -7.44
CA GLY A 14 4.79 -12.27 -7.32
C GLY A 14 5.25 -12.25 -5.86
N ASN A 15 6.44 -11.69 -5.61
CA ASN A 15 7.00 -11.66 -4.24
C ASN A 15 6.13 -10.87 -3.26
N VAL A 16 5.64 -9.69 -3.67
CA VAL A 16 4.77 -8.87 -2.80
C VAL A 16 3.47 -9.60 -2.49
N GLY A 17 2.75 -10.08 -3.52
CA GLY A 17 1.45 -10.73 -3.32
C GLY A 17 1.53 -12.02 -2.52
N ALA A 18 2.53 -12.86 -2.78
CA ALA A 18 2.76 -14.08 -1.98
C ALA A 18 3.06 -13.75 -0.51
N SER A 19 3.87 -12.71 -0.24
CA SER A 19 4.15 -12.27 1.14
C SER A 19 2.91 -11.65 1.81
N VAL A 20 2.04 -10.93 1.06
CA VAL A 20 0.74 -10.47 1.60
C VAL A 20 -0.13 -11.67 1.98
N ALA A 21 -0.22 -12.68 1.10
CA ALA A 21 -0.97 -13.90 1.37
C ALA A 21 -0.43 -14.61 2.62
N GLN A 22 0.89 -14.74 2.75
CA GLN A 22 1.55 -15.31 3.92
C GLN A 22 1.16 -14.55 5.20
N TYR A 23 1.35 -13.24 5.25
CA TYR A 23 1.00 -12.46 6.46
C TYR A 23 -0.49 -12.53 6.77
N ALA A 24 -1.35 -12.59 5.76
CA ALA A 24 -2.79 -12.70 5.97
C ALA A 24 -3.19 -14.03 6.63
N VAL A 25 -2.61 -15.16 6.21
CA VAL A 25 -2.89 -16.47 6.81
C VAL A 25 -2.22 -16.64 8.17
N GLU A 26 -0.96 -16.22 8.35
CA GLU A 26 -0.25 -16.29 9.63
C GLU A 26 -0.93 -15.47 10.73
N LYS A 27 -1.54 -14.34 10.37
CA LYS A 27 -2.32 -13.49 11.30
C LYS A 27 -3.79 -13.89 11.38
N GLU A 28 -4.20 -14.96 10.67
CA GLU A 28 -5.58 -15.43 10.57
C GLU A 28 -6.59 -14.33 10.22
N LEU A 29 -6.21 -13.44 9.30
CA LEU A 29 -7.06 -12.32 8.90
C LEU A 29 -8.26 -12.76 8.05
N GLY A 30 -8.18 -13.92 7.40
CA GLY A 30 -9.23 -14.49 6.56
C GLY A 30 -8.73 -15.63 5.70
N ASP A 31 -9.65 -16.23 4.95
CA ASP A 31 -9.30 -17.16 3.88
C ASP A 31 -8.76 -16.39 2.67
N VAL A 32 -7.71 -16.90 2.02
CA VAL A 32 -7.01 -16.19 0.96
C VAL A 32 -7.17 -16.89 -0.38
N VAL A 33 -7.46 -16.10 -1.42
CA VAL A 33 -7.39 -16.52 -2.83
C VAL A 33 -6.23 -15.77 -3.48
N LEU A 34 -5.22 -16.50 -3.94
CA LEU A 34 -4.07 -15.96 -4.65
C LEU A 34 -4.27 -16.13 -6.16
N VAL A 35 -4.32 -15.05 -6.92
CA VAL A 35 -4.59 -15.06 -8.35
C VAL A 35 -3.37 -14.58 -9.13
N ASP A 36 -3.00 -15.29 -10.20
CA ASP A 36 -1.99 -14.83 -11.15
C ASP A 36 -2.27 -15.40 -12.54
N VAL A 37 -1.80 -14.69 -13.57
CA VAL A 37 -1.90 -15.15 -14.98
C VAL A 37 -0.87 -16.22 -15.33
N ILE A 38 0.21 -16.35 -14.57
CA ILE A 38 1.25 -17.35 -14.77
C ILE A 38 0.69 -18.71 -14.35
N GLU A 39 0.60 -19.61 -15.30
CA GLU A 39 0.04 -20.96 -15.08
C GLU A 39 0.74 -21.68 -13.93
N SER A 40 -0.05 -22.30 -13.06
CA SER A 40 0.37 -23.07 -11.88
C SER A 40 1.14 -22.31 -10.80
N LEU A 41 1.58 -21.08 -11.04
CA LEU A 41 2.33 -20.29 -10.06
C LEU A 41 1.52 -20.00 -8.78
N PRO A 42 0.28 -19.50 -8.85
CA PRO A 42 -0.49 -19.24 -7.65
C PRO A 42 -0.85 -20.51 -6.90
N GLN A 43 -1.11 -21.62 -7.60
CA GLN A 43 -1.41 -22.91 -6.99
C GLN A 43 -0.21 -23.48 -6.23
N GLY A 44 0.99 -23.42 -6.83
CA GLY A 44 2.23 -23.86 -6.19
C GLY A 44 2.52 -23.08 -4.91
N LYS A 45 2.44 -21.74 -4.95
CA LYS A 45 2.64 -20.90 -3.77
C LYS A 45 1.57 -21.08 -2.71
N ALA A 46 0.31 -21.24 -3.12
CA ALA A 46 -0.78 -21.50 -2.19
C ALA A 46 -0.60 -22.83 -1.46
N LEU A 47 -0.18 -23.88 -2.18
CA LEU A 47 0.07 -25.19 -1.58
C LEU A 47 1.25 -25.16 -0.60
N ASP A 48 2.35 -24.50 -0.96
CA ASP A 48 3.52 -24.34 -0.10
C ASP A 48 3.16 -23.61 1.20
N LEU A 49 2.48 -22.46 1.08
CA LEU A 49 1.96 -21.75 2.25
C LEU A 49 0.98 -22.62 3.08
N ALA A 50 0.06 -23.35 2.44
CA ALA A 50 -0.85 -24.23 3.17
C ALA A 50 -0.10 -25.30 3.98
N GLN A 51 1.02 -25.80 3.48
CA GLN A 51 1.89 -26.77 4.18
C GLN A 51 2.67 -26.13 5.34
N ALA A 52 2.88 -24.82 5.34
CA ALA A 52 3.43 -24.09 6.49
C ALA A 52 2.42 -23.95 7.65
N GLY A 53 1.12 -24.10 7.38
CA GLY A 53 0.04 -23.95 8.37
C GLY A 53 0.22 -24.75 9.64
N PRO A 54 0.50 -26.08 9.58
CA PRO A 54 0.71 -26.89 10.78
C PRO A 54 1.89 -26.42 11.66
N VAL A 55 2.91 -25.82 11.06
CA VAL A 55 4.11 -25.32 11.75
C VAL A 55 3.84 -23.94 12.36
N HIS A 56 3.22 -23.04 11.60
CA HIS A 56 2.88 -21.67 12.03
C HIS A 56 1.56 -21.58 12.81
N ARG A 57 0.80 -22.70 12.87
CA ARG A 57 -0.45 -22.83 13.64
C ARG A 57 -1.56 -21.91 13.18
N TYR A 58 -1.82 -21.86 11.87
CA TYR A 58 -2.98 -21.21 11.31
C TYR A 58 -3.88 -22.19 10.54
N ASP A 59 -5.19 -21.95 10.60
CA ASP A 59 -6.23 -22.75 9.93
C ASP A 59 -6.85 -22.01 8.74
N ALA A 60 -6.37 -20.79 8.42
CA ALA A 60 -6.83 -20.03 7.27
C ALA A 60 -6.57 -20.80 5.98
N ARG A 61 -7.57 -20.90 5.12
CA ARG A 61 -7.46 -21.58 3.82
C ARG A 61 -6.80 -20.67 2.80
N LEU A 62 -5.97 -21.28 1.95
CA LEU A 62 -5.32 -20.58 0.87
C LEU A 62 -5.48 -21.36 -0.43
N ILE A 63 -6.02 -20.68 -1.46
CA ILE A 63 -6.29 -21.24 -2.77
C ILE A 63 -5.53 -20.43 -3.82
N GLY A 64 -4.85 -21.13 -4.75
CA GLY A 64 -4.26 -20.51 -5.93
C GLY A 64 -5.15 -20.70 -7.16
N SER A 65 -5.31 -19.67 -7.98
CA SER A 65 -6.13 -19.71 -9.19
C SER A 65 -5.51 -18.91 -10.33
N ASN A 66 -5.66 -19.40 -11.55
CA ASN A 66 -5.33 -18.63 -12.77
C ASN A 66 -6.54 -17.86 -13.33
N GLY A 67 -7.70 -17.97 -12.69
CA GLY A 67 -8.92 -17.24 -13.01
C GLY A 67 -9.46 -16.49 -11.80
N TYR A 68 -10.57 -15.81 -11.99
CA TYR A 68 -11.17 -14.96 -10.95
C TYR A 68 -12.40 -15.57 -10.27
N ASP A 69 -12.86 -16.74 -10.66
CA ASP A 69 -14.11 -17.32 -10.14
C ASP A 69 -14.02 -17.60 -8.64
N GLU A 70 -12.86 -18.07 -8.17
CA GLU A 70 -12.59 -18.30 -6.75
C GLU A 70 -12.59 -17.00 -5.92
N SER A 71 -12.34 -15.87 -6.58
CA SER A 71 -12.35 -14.54 -5.94
C SER A 71 -13.75 -13.97 -5.71
N ALA A 72 -14.81 -14.66 -6.16
CA ALA A 72 -16.17 -14.15 -6.01
C ALA A 72 -16.53 -13.91 -4.54
N ASN A 73 -17.22 -12.78 -4.29
CA ASN A 73 -17.65 -12.32 -2.97
C ASN A 73 -16.48 -12.11 -1.98
N SER A 74 -15.35 -11.58 -2.46
CA SER A 74 -14.26 -11.16 -1.59
C SER A 74 -14.66 -9.91 -0.81
N ASP A 75 -14.26 -9.86 0.47
CA ASP A 75 -14.40 -8.69 1.33
C ASP A 75 -13.32 -7.67 1.05
N ILE A 76 -12.09 -8.15 0.76
CA ILE A 76 -10.94 -7.32 0.42
C ILE A 76 -10.26 -7.90 -0.82
N VAL A 77 -9.87 -7.03 -1.74
CA VAL A 77 -9.02 -7.39 -2.87
C VAL A 77 -7.77 -6.53 -2.86
N VAL A 78 -6.63 -7.19 -2.73
CA VAL A 78 -5.29 -6.57 -2.82
C VAL A 78 -4.77 -6.76 -4.23
N ILE A 79 -4.43 -5.65 -4.90
CA ILE A 79 -3.93 -5.65 -6.28
C ILE A 79 -2.44 -5.32 -6.26
N THR A 80 -1.62 -6.36 -6.44
CA THR A 80 -0.17 -6.25 -6.60
C THR A 80 0.26 -6.55 -8.03
N ALA A 81 -0.69 -6.96 -8.88
CA ALA A 81 -0.47 -7.26 -10.28
C ALA A 81 0.05 -6.04 -11.04
N GLY A 82 1.12 -6.20 -11.78
CA GLY A 82 1.77 -5.15 -12.54
C GLY A 82 3.20 -5.54 -12.89
N MET A 83 3.80 -4.75 -13.75
CA MET A 83 5.21 -4.93 -14.13
C MET A 83 6.10 -4.04 -13.27
N ALA A 84 7.25 -4.58 -12.85
CA ALA A 84 8.36 -3.76 -12.38
C ALA A 84 9.02 -3.05 -13.56
N ARG A 85 9.59 -1.87 -13.31
CA ARG A 85 10.34 -1.13 -14.33
C ARG A 85 11.53 -1.95 -14.81
N LYS A 86 11.61 -2.18 -16.11
CA LYS A 86 12.74 -2.87 -16.75
C LYS A 86 13.76 -1.85 -17.29
N PRO A 87 15.03 -2.24 -17.45
CA PRO A 87 16.01 -1.41 -18.15
C PRO A 87 15.49 -1.00 -19.52
N GLY A 88 15.63 0.27 -19.88
CA GLY A 88 15.12 0.83 -21.15
C GLY A 88 13.67 1.31 -21.14
N MET A 89 12.86 0.96 -20.13
CA MET A 89 11.51 1.50 -20.01
C MET A 89 11.50 2.92 -19.48
N THR A 90 10.72 3.78 -20.11
CA THR A 90 10.41 5.12 -19.59
C THR A 90 9.43 5.03 -18.40
N ARG A 91 9.24 6.13 -17.68
CA ARG A 91 8.19 6.22 -16.64
C ARG A 91 6.79 6.12 -17.24
N ASP A 92 6.60 6.68 -18.44
CA ASP A 92 5.32 6.66 -19.13
C ASP A 92 4.98 5.27 -19.68
N ASP A 93 5.96 4.52 -20.20
CA ASP A 93 5.75 3.11 -20.60
C ASP A 93 5.25 2.27 -19.43
N LEU A 94 5.85 2.44 -18.26
CA LEU A 94 5.42 1.74 -17.05
C LEU A 94 4.00 2.15 -16.65
N LEU A 95 3.70 3.45 -16.69
CA LEU A 95 2.39 4.00 -16.36
C LEU A 95 1.29 3.37 -17.22
N PHE A 96 1.44 3.42 -18.54
CA PHE A 96 0.42 2.90 -19.47
C PHE A 96 0.28 1.38 -19.38
N LYS A 97 1.40 0.66 -19.26
CA LYS A 97 1.35 -0.81 -19.17
C LYS A 97 0.68 -1.27 -17.87
N ASN A 98 0.98 -0.62 -16.75
CA ASN A 98 0.34 -0.96 -15.49
C ASN A 98 -1.12 -0.48 -15.44
N ALA A 99 -1.46 0.62 -16.13
CA ALA A 99 -2.86 1.04 -16.28
C ALA A 99 -3.71 -0.01 -17.03
N GLU A 100 -3.17 -0.61 -18.09
CA GLU A 100 -3.82 -1.71 -18.83
C GLU A 100 -4.05 -2.91 -17.90
N ILE A 101 -3.00 -3.35 -17.19
CA ILE A 101 -3.07 -4.51 -16.29
C ILE A 101 -4.06 -4.27 -15.15
N VAL A 102 -3.91 -3.16 -14.42
CA VAL A 102 -4.78 -2.82 -13.28
C VAL A 102 -6.24 -2.63 -13.72
N GLY A 103 -6.45 -1.96 -14.87
CA GLY A 103 -7.79 -1.79 -15.43
C GLY A 103 -8.49 -3.13 -15.68
N GLY A 104 -7.81 -4.07 -16.34
CA GLY A 104 -8.36 -5.41 -16.59
C GLY A 104 -8.61 -6.20 -15.30
N VAL A 105 -7.71 -6.11 -14.31
CA VAL A 105 -7.90 -6.71 -12.98
C VAL A 105 -9.15 -6.16 -12.30
N VAL A 106 -9.30 -4.83 -12.28
CA VAL A 106 -10.44 -4.17 -11.63
C VAL A 106 -11.76 -4.60 -12.26
N GLU A 107 -11.85 -4.68 -13.58
CA GLU A 107 -13.05 -5.16 -14.28
C GLU A 107 -13.44 -6.58 -13.86
N GLN A 108 -12.49 -7.50 -13.76
CA GLN A 108 -12.72 -8.87 -13.32
C GLN A 108 -13.18 -8.93 -11.85
N VAL A 109 -12.57 -8.13 -10.99
CA VAL A 109 -12.89 -8.06 -9.56
C VAL A 109 -14.28 -7.49 -9.33
N VAL A 110 -14.62 -6.37 -9.98
CA VAL A 110 -15.94 -5.70 -9.81
C VAL A 110 -17.09 -6.61 -10.26
N ALA A 111 -16.89 -7.37 -11.33
CA ALA A 111 -17.90 -8.32 -11.81
C ALA A 111 -18.26 -9.40 -10.76
N ARG A 112 -17.33 -9.74 -9.86
CA ARG A 112 -17.45 -10.87 -8.91
C ARG A 112 -17.56 -10.44 -7.45
N SER A 113 -17.08 -9.26 -7.08
CA SER A 113 -16.95 -8.80 -5.69
C SER A 113 -17.38 -7.34 -5.53
N LYS A 114 -18.67 -7.07 -5.79
CA LYS A 114 -19.26 -5.72 -5.83
C LYS A 114 -19.14 -4.93 -4.52
N ASN A 115 -18.94 -5.60 -3.39
CA ASN A 115 -18.85 -4.98 -2.07
C ASN A 115 -17.42 -4.96 -1.50
N ALA A 116 -16.42 -5.40 -2.27
CA ALA A 116 -15.04 -5.45 -1.82
C ALA A 116 -14.46 -4.07 -1.51
N ILE A 117 -13.45 -4.06 -0.64
CA ILE A 117 -12.52 -2.94 -0.51
C ILE A 117 -11.29 -3.28 -1.36
N LEU A 118 -10.88 -2.35 -2.21
CA LEU A 118 -9.69 -2.50 -3.07
C LEU A 118 -8.48 -1.83 -2.42
N ILE A 119 -7.39 -2.58 -2.27
CA ILE A 119 -6.10 -2.05 -1.82
C ILE A 119 -5.10 -2.18 -2.97
N LEU A 120 -4.66 -1.05 -3.49
CA LEU A 120 -3.69 -0.98 -4.58
C LEU A 120 -2.26 -0.94 -4.02
N VAL A 121 -1.37 -1.71 -4.65
CA VAL A 121 0.06 -1.76 -4.33
C VAL A 121 0.91 -1.49 -5.57
N THR A 122 0.32 -1.66 -6.76
CA THR A 122 0.99 -1.48 -8.07
C THR A 122 1.41 -0.04 -8.31
N ASN A 123 2.64 0.15 -8.81
CA ASN A 123 3.19 1.47 -9.16
C ASN A 123 2.96 1.83 -10.64
N PRO A 124 2.85 3.13 -10.97
CA PRO A 124 2.85 4.31 -10.09
C PRO A 124 1.58 4.35 -9.23
N LEU A 125 1.75 4.23 -7.90
CA LEU A 125 0.67 3.89 -6.99
C LEU A 125 -0.54 4.82 -7.08
N ASP A 126 -0.33 6.13 -6.89
CA ASP A 126 -1.42 7.11 -6.81
C ASP A 126 -2.25 7.15 -8.10
N ALA A 127 -1.58 7.03 -9.26
CA ALA A 127 -2.25 6.96 -10.57
C ALA A 127 -3.05 5.66 -10.73
N MET A 128 -2.54 4.52 -10.22
CA MET A 128 -3.24 3.24 -10.27
C MET A 128 -4.44 3.21 -9.34
N VAL A 129 -4.39 3.85 -8.18
CA VAL A 129 -5.54 4.01 -7.27
C VAL A 129 -6.63 4.85 -7.93
N GLN A 130 -6.27 5.97 -8.55
CA GLN A 130 -7.20 6.83 -9.28
C GLN A 130 -7.88 6.07 -10.42
N LEU A 131 -7.11 5.33 -11.21
CA LEU A 131 -7.61 4.46 -12.28
C LEU A 131 -8.59 3.40 -11.72
N ALA A 132 -8.19 2.70 -10.68
CA ALA A 132 -9.00 1.66 -10.06
C ALA A 132 -10.34 2.20 -9.56
N TRP A 133 -10.33 3.37 -8.93
CA TRP A 133 -11.56 4.05 -8.52
C TRP A 133 -12.46 4.39 -9.71
N ARG A 134 -11.91 5.01 -10.75
CA ARG A 134 -12.68 5.36 -11.97
C ARG A 134 -13.28 4.13 -12.65
N ARG A 135 -12.52 3.05 -12.75
CA ARG A 135 -12.95 1.80 -13.40
C ARG A 135 -13.92 0.98 -12.56
N SER A 136 -13.75 0.98 -11.24
CA SER A 136 -14.61 0.20 -10.36
C SER A 136 -16.01 0.81 -10.16
N GLY A 137 -16.12 2.12 -10.20
CA GLY A 137 -17.34 2.83 -9.79
C GLY A 137 -17.65 2.69 -8.29
N PHE A 138 -16.69 2.19 -7.49
CA PHE A 138 -16.88 2.02 -6.06
C PHE A 138 -16.87 3.37 -5.33
N PRO A 139 -17.51 3.47 -4.16
CA PRO A 139 -17.35 4.62 -3.29
C PRO A 139 -15.86 4.88 -3.02
N PRO A 140 -15.40 6.15 -3.01
CA PRO A 140 -13.98 6.47 -2.90
C PRO A 140 -13.32 5.91 -1.63
N GLY A 141 -14.06 5.79 -0.53
CA GLY A 141 -13.55 5.18 0.71
C GLY A 141 -13.24 3.68 0.60
N ARG A 142 -13.74 2.99 -0.44
CA ARG A 142 -13.46 1.56 -0.68
C ARG A 142 -12.30 1.31 -1.63
N VAL A 143 -11.65 2.33 -2.14
CA VAL A 143 -10.47 2.20 -3.00
C VAL A 143 -9.32 2.94 -2.33
N ILE A 144 -8.25 2.25 -2.01
CA ILE A 144 -7.19 2.75 -1.13
C ILE A 144 -5.84 2.34 -1.70
N GLY A 145 -4.82 3.19 -1.56
CA GLY A 145 -3.46 2.87 -1.95
C GLY A 145 -2.53 2.65 -0.76
N MET A 146 -1.70 1.61 -0.83
CA MET A 146 -0.60 1.38 0.09
C MET A 146 0.55 2.32 -0.28
N ALA A 147 0.71 3.42 0.45
CA ALA A 147 1.62 4.53 0.16
C ALA A 147 2.45 4.92 1.38
N GLY A 148 2.06 5.99 2.04
CA GLY A 148 2.78 6.56 3.18
C GLY A 148 2.98 5.59 4.35
N ILE A 149 2.16 4.56 4.50
CA ILE A 149 2.35 3.52 5.52
C ILE A 149 3.71 2.81 5.34
N LEU A 150 4.10 2.49 4.10
CA LEU A 150 5.41 1.92 3.80
C LEU A 150 6.52 2.96 3.99
N ASP A 151 6.31 4.18 3.53
CA ASP A 151 7.32 5.24 3.60
C ASP A 151 7.56 5.66 5.07
N SER A 152 6.48 5.70 5.87
CA SER A 152 6.58 5.90 7.32
C SER A 152 7.28 4.75 8.03
N ALA A 153 7.08 3.50 7.60
CA ALA A 153 7.79 2.35 8.16
C ALA A 153 9.30 2.45 7.93
N ARG A 154 9.73 2.90 6.75
CA ARG A 154 11.15 3.19 6.45
C ARG A 154 11.71 4.26 7.39
N PHE A 155 11.00 5.38 7.52
CA PHE A 155 11.42 6.48 8.37
C PHE A 155 11.50 6.04 9.85
N ARG A 156 10.51 5.30 10.34
CA ARG A 156 10.52 4.70 11.69
C ARG A 156 11.74 3.82 11.91
N THR A 157 12.08 2.96 10.95
CA THR A 157 13.24 2.08 11.01
C THR A 157 14.54 2.88 11.11
N PHE A 158 14.68 3.93 10.29
CA PHE A 158 15.89 4.73 10.28
C PHE A 158 16.05 5.57 11.55
N ILE A 159 14.95 6.13 12.09
CA ILE A 159 14.96 6.81 13.40
C ILE A 159 15.35 5.83 14.52
N ALA A 160 14.75 4.64 14.53
CA ALA A 160 15.05 3.64 15.56
C ALA A 160 16.53 3.20 15.53
N HIS A 161 17.12 3.00 14.35
CA HIS A 161 18.52 2.67 14.20
C HIS A 161 19.43 3.82 14.61
N GLU A 162 19.09 5.07 14.28
CA GLU A 162 19.85 6.26 14.64
C GLU A 162 19.94 6.47 16.15
N LEU A 163 18.83 6.21 16.86
CA LEU A 163 18.72 6.40 18.30
C LEU A 163 18.95 5.12 19.12
N GLU A 164 19.20 3.99 18.45
CA GLU A 164 19.39 2.67 19.08
C GLU A 164 18.21 2.27 19.99
N VAL A 165 16.97 2.54 19.54
CA VAL A 165 15.74 2.23 20.27
C VAL A 165 14.89 1.21 19.53
N SER A 166 13.91 0.60 20.25
CA SER A 166 12.92 -0.27 19.60
C SER A 166 12.08 0.49 18.59
N VAL A 167 11.85 -0.11 17.42
CA VAL A 167 10.93 0.41 16.40
C VAL A 167 9.49 0.57 16.90
N GLU A 168 9.11 -0.15 17.96
CA GLU A 168 7.78 -0.05 18.58
C GLU A 168 7.56 1.32 19.25
N ASN A 169 8.63 1.97 19.69
CA ASN A 169 8.57 3.30 20.30
C ASN A 169 8.43 4.43 19.26
N VAL A 170 8.65 4.15 17.95
CA VAL A 170 8.70 5.19 16.93
C VAL A 170 7.38 5.30 16.20
N THR A 171 6.84 6.51 16.15
CA THR A 171 5.73 6.89 15.25
C THR A 171 6.24 7.90 14.24
N ALA A 172 5.74 7.83 13.00
CA ALA A 172 6.11 8.76 11.95
C ALA A 172 5.00 8.91 10.91
N PHE A 173 4.96 10.06 10.24
CA PHE A 173 4.08 10.32 9.11
C PHE A 173 4.85 10.76 7.88
N VAL A 174 4.53 10.12 6.75
CA VAL A 174 4.94 10.52 5.42
C VAL A 174 3.67 10.70 4.58
N LEU A 175 3.52 11.86 3.98
CA LEU A 175 2.38 12.26 3.15
C LEU A 175 2.79 12.46 1.70
N GLY A 176 1.80 12.84 0.87
CA GLY A 176 2.02 13.14 -0.55
C GLY A 176 1.97 11.89 -1.42
N GLY A 177 2.33 12.04 -2.70
CA GLY A 177 2.43 10.92 -3.64
C GLY A 177 3.54 9.96 -3.26
N HIS A 178 3.32 8.67 -3.53
CA HIS A 178 4.28 7.62 -3.24
C HIS A 178 5.44 7.62 -4.26
N GLY A 179 6.52 8.31 -3.93
CA GLY A 179 7.70 8.46 -4.80
C GLY A 179 8.61 9.59 -4.34
N ASP A 180 9.42 10.12 -5.27
CA ASP A 180 10.46 11.11 -5.00
C ASP A 180 9.92 12.41 -4.35
N THR A 181 8.63 12.70 -4.54
CA THR A 181 7.97 13.92 -4.03
C THR A 181 7.26 13.72 -2.68
N MET A 182 7.44 12.55 -2.03
CA MET A 182 6.86 12.31 -0.72
C MET A 182 7.25 13.39 0.30
N VAL A 183 6.35 13.68 1.22
CA VAL A 183 6.52 14.71 2.25
C VAL A 183 6.69 14.03 3.60
N VAL A 184 7.94 13.87 4.01
CA VAL A 184 8.30 13.33 5.33
C VAL A 184 8.07 14.44 6.37
N LEU A 185 7.43 14.11 7.50
CA LEU A 185 7.06 15.08 8.53
C LEU A 185 7.81 14.80 9.85
N PRO A 186 9.06 15.30 10.01
CA PRO A 186 9.82 15.14 11.26
C PRO A 186 9.08 15.67 12.50
N ARG A 187 8.39 16.78 12.35
CA ARG A 187 7.62 17.42 13.43
C ARG A 187 6.46 16.59 13.96
N TYR A 188 5.94 15.66 13.15
CA TYR A 188 4.91 14.69 13.54
C TYR A 188 5.49 13.29 13.78
N SER A 189 6.82 13.20 13.91
CA SER A 189 7.49 11.94 14.17
C SER A 189 8.07 11.95 15.59
N THR A 190 7.78 10.89 16.36
CA THR A 190 8.11 10.86 17.78
C THR A 190 8.70 9.51 18.17
N VAL A 191 9.45 9.52 19.27
CA VAL A 191 9.92 8.30 19.97
C VAL A 191 9.30 8.32 21.37
N ALA A 192 8.43 7.38 21.66
CA ALA A 192 7.67 7.31 22.92
C ALA A 192 6.97 8.64 23.28
N GLY A 193 6.48 9.37 22.26
CA GLY A 193 5.81 10.65 22.42
C GLY A 193 6.72 11.88 22.41
N VAL A 194 8.06 11.71 22.47
CA VAL A 194 9.02 12.82 22.38
C VAL A 194 9.28 13.11 20.88
N PRO A 195 9.10 14.37 20.40
CA PRO A 195 9.40 14.72 19.03
C PRO A 195 10.85 14.42 18.66
N ILE A 196 11.10 13.91 17.46
CA ILE A 196 12.48 13.63 17.03
C ILE A 196 13.33 14.90 16.89
N THR A 197 12.68 16.05 16.71
CA THR A 197 13.31 17.38 16.70
C THR A 197 13.97 17.76 18.03
N ASP A 198 13.54 17.13 19.11
CA ASP A 198 14.09 17.33 20.45
C ASP A 198 15.19 16.29 20.79
N LEU A 199 15.29 15.22 19.98
CA LEU A 199 16.19 14.11 20.20
C LEU A 199 17.42 14.13 19.24
N LEU A 200 17.26 14.71 18.06
CA LEU A 200 18.28 14.70 17.01
C LEU A 200 18.55 16.10 16.48
N PRO A 201 19.80 16.42 16.15
CA PRO A 201 20.12 17.67 15.47
C PRO A 201 19.58 17.67 14.03
N SER A 202 19.36 18.86 13.48
CA SER A 202 18.67 19.05 12.18
C SER A 202 19.37 18.33 11.01
N ASP A 203 20.70 18.35 10.97
CA ASP A 203 21.46 17.69 9.92
C ASP A 203 21.27 16.15 9.90
N ARG A 204 21.11 15.53 11.08
CA ARG A 204 20.80 14.10 11.19
C ARG A 204 19.37 13.82 10.74
N ILE A 205 18.41 14.67 11.11
CA ILE A 205 17.01 14.55 10.65
C ILE A 205 16.95 14.67 9.12
N ASP A 206 17.65 15.62 8.53
CA ASP A 206 17.70 15.83 7.08
C ASP A 206 18.31 14.62 6.36
N ALA A 207 19.34 14.01 6.92
CA ALA A 207 19.93 12.77 6.41
C ALA A 207 18.94 11.60 6.43
N LEU A 208 18.16 11.43 7.52
CA LEU A 208 17.14 10.41 7.66
C LEU A 208 15.96 10.65 6.68
N VAL A 209 15.53 11.90 6.52
CA VAL A 209 14.49 12.29 5.55
C VAL A 209 14.94 11.95 4.12
N LYS A 210 16.18 12.32 3.76
CA LYS A 210 16.75 11.99 2.45
C LYS A 210 16.79 10.48 2.23
N ARG A 211 17.31 9.72 3.19
CA ARG A 211 17.37 8.25 3.10
C ARG A 211 15.99 7.62 2.98
N THR A 212 14.97 8.18 3.63
CA THR A 212 13.59 7.71 3.52
C THR A 212 13.06 7.85 2.09
N ARG A 213 13.30 8.99 1.44
CA ARG A 213 12.94 9.21 0.04
C ARG A 213 13.67 8.26 -0.90
N ASP A 214 14.93 7.99 -0.64
CA ASP A 214 15.78 7.10 -1.43
C ASP A 214 15.60 5.62 -1.09
N GLY A 215 14.85 5.26 -0.04
CA GLY A 215 14.80 3.91 0.55
C GLY A 215 14.36 2.81 -0.42
N GLY A 216 13.49 3.13 -1.38
CA GLY A 216 13.13 2.19 -2.46
C GLY A 216 14.29 1.93 -3.41
N ALA A 217 15.00 2.98 -3.82
CA ALA A 217 16.16 2.90 -4.70
C ALA A 217 17.35 2.22 -4.01
N GLU A 218 17.58 2.45 -2.72
CA GLU A 218 18.60 1.79 -1.91
C GLU A 218 18.40 0.26 -1.96
N ILE A 219 17.18 -0.23 -1.75
CA ILE A 219 16.89 -1.67 -1.79
C ILE A 219 17.09 -2.25 -3.19
N VAL A 220 16.63 -1.56 -4.24
CA VAL A 220 16.85 -1.99 -5.64
C VAL A 220 18.34 -2.07 -5.95
N GLY A 221 19.11 -1.08 -5.51
CA GLY A 221 20.57 -1.06 -5.68
C GLY A 221 21.27 -2.24 -4.99
N LEU A 222 20.81 -2.66 -3.82
CA LEU A 222 21.36 -3.80 -3.08
C LEU A 222 20.92 -5.15 -3.67
N LEU A 223 19.66 -5.30 -4.05
CA LEU A 223 19.13 -6.55 -4.60
C LEU A 223 19.61 -6.84 -6.03
N LYS A 224 20.02 -5.81 -6.78
CA LYS A 224 20.42 -5.88 -8.21
C LYS A 224 19.30 -6.30 -9.15
N SER A 225 18.26 -6.99 -8.67
CA SER A 225 17.09 -7.41 -9.42
C SER A 225 15.83 -7.31 -8.56
N GLY A 226 14.71 -6.93 -9.13
CA GLY A 226 13.44 -6.78 -8.42
C GLY A 226 13.36 -5.48 -7.61
N SER A 227 12.51 -5.48 -6.60
CA SER A 227 12.25 -4.34 -5.71
C SER A 227 11.94 -4.84 -4.29
N ALA A 228 11.81 -3.93 -3.33
CA ALA A 228 11.32 -4.28 -1.99
C ALA A 228 10.00 -5.04 -2.07
N TYR A 229 9.82 -6.07 -1.25
CA TYR A 229 8.58 -6.84 -1.19
C TYR A 229 8.14 -7.22 0.23
N TYR A 230 9.03 -7.43 1.18
CA TYR A 230 8.64 -7.74 2.57
C TYR A 230 7.95 -6.54 3.24
N ALA A 231 8.56 -5.37 3.23
CA ALA A 231 7.98 -4.18 3.85
C ALA A 231 6.69 -3.70 3.18
N PRO A 232 6.58 -3.68 1.83
CA PRO A 232 5.30 -3.41 1.17
C PRO A 232 4.20 -4.42 1.55
N ALA A 233 4.54 -5.70 1.62
CA ALA A 233 3.58 -6.74 2.01
C ALA A 233 3.15 -6.60 3.47
N ALA A 234 4.07 -6.33 4.40
CA ALA A 234 3.75 -6.09 5.81
C ALA A 234 2.86 -4.85 5.97
N SER A 235 3.15 -3.76 5.26
CA SER A 235 2.33 -2.54 5.24
C SER A 235 0.92 -2.81 4.71
N THR A 236 0.80 -3.60 3.64
CA THR A 236 -0.50 -4.02 3.10
C THR A 236 -1.26 -4.90 4.09
N ALA A 237 -0.60 -5.86 4.72
CA ALA A 237 -1.21 -6.73 5.73
C ALA A 237 -1.70 -5.94 6.96
N GLU A 238 -1.01 -4.87 7.35
CA GLU A 238 -1.48 -3.95 8.39
C GLU A 238 -2.78 -3.22 8.00
N MET A 239 -2.89 -2.80 6.74
CA MET A 239 -4.14 -2.21 6.22
C MET A 239 -5.27 -3.24 6.22
N VAL A 240 -5.02 -4.46 5.72
CA VAL A 240 -5.99 -5.57 5.74
C VAL A 240 -6.43 -5.86 7.18
N GLU A 241 -5.52 -5.96 8.12
CA GLU A 241 -5.82 -6.20 9.54
C GLU A 241 -6.67 -5.08 10.15
N ALA A 242 -6.37 -3.81 9.81
CA ALA A 242 -7.15 -2.67 10.29
C ALA A 242 -8.60 -2.72 9.82
N ILE A 243 -8.82 -3.17 8.58
CA ILE A 243 -10.15 -3.30 7.96
C ILE A 243 -10.89 -4.52 8.56
N VAL A 244 -10.30 -5.70 8.50
CA VAL A 244 -10.92 -6.96 8.93
C VAL A 244 -11.32 -6.92 10.39
N LYS A 245 -10.43 -6.43 11.26
CA LYS A 245 -10.64 -6.34 12.72
C LYS A 245 -11.29 -5.02 13.16
N ASP A 246 -11.70 -4.18 12.21
CA ASP A 246 -12.32 -2.85 12.46
C ASP A 246 -11.53 -1.99 13.46
N LYS A 247 -10.20 -1.96 13.35
CA LYS A 247 -9.31 -1.35 14.34
C LYS A 247 -9.38 0.17 14.43
N LYS A 248 -9.96 0.84 13.43
CA LYS A 248 -9.99 2.31 13.34
C LYS A 248 -8.59 2.94 13.44
N LYS A 249 -7.59 2.26 12.88
CA LYS A 249 -6.21 2.77 12.89
C LYS A 249 -6.08 4.03 12.05
N ILE A 250 -5.23 4.94 12.51
CA ILE A 250 -4.82 6.09 11.70
C ILE A 250 -3.53 5.70 10.98
N LEU A 251 -3.64 5.57 9.66
CA LEU A 251 -2.54 5.14 8.79
C LEU A 251 -2.39 6.12 7.62
N PRO A 252 -1.17 6.46 7.19
CA PRO A 252 -0.97 7.25 5.98
C PRO A 252 -1.15 6.37 4.74
N CYS A 253 -2.26 6.58 4.04
CA CYS A 253 -2.63 5.83 2.82
C CYS A 253 -2.98 6.80 1.70
N ALA A 254 -2.87 6.37 0.44
CA ALA A 254 -3.42 7.13 -0.68
C ALA A 254 -4.95 7.02 -0.63
N ALA A 255 -5.60 8.16 -0.42
CA ALA A 255 -7.05 8.30 -0.30
C ALA A 255 -7.56 9.45 -1.17
N TYR A 256 -8.84 9.38 -1.54
CA TYR A 256 -9.48 10.42 -2.32
C TYR A 256 -9.68 11.68 -1.49
N LEU A 257 -9.24 12.81 -2.05
CA LEU A 257 -9.39 14.13 -1.45
C LEU A 257 -10.44 14.93 -2.20
N ASP A 258 -11.39 15.49 -1.45
CA ASP A 258 -12.44 16.39 -1.95
C ASP A 258 -12.41 17.72 -1.19
N GLY A 259 -11.25 18.38 -1.20
CA GLY A 259 -11.01 19.66 -0.56
C GLY A 259 -10.01 19.61 0.59
N GLN A 260 -9.83 18.45 1.23
CA GLN A 260 -8.84 18.30 2.29
C GLN A 260 -7.44 18.68 1.78
N TYR A 261 -6.65 19.31 2.63
CA TYR A 261 -5.31 19.83 2.30
C TYR A 261 -5.28 20.76 1.07
N GLY A 262 -6.45 21.31 0.64
CA GLY A 262 -6.57 22.11 -0.57
C GLY A 262 -6.50 21.33 -1.89
N VAL A 263 -6.63 20.01 -1.85
CA VAL A 263 -6.62 19.11 -3.01
C VAL A 263 -8.02 18.55 -3.26
N ARG A 264 -8.45 18.56 -4.53
CA ARG A 264 -9.76 18.05 -4.93
C ARG A 264 -9.67 17.09 -6.11
N GLY A 265 -10.43 16.01 -6.05
CA GLY A 265 -10.60 15.07 -7.16
C GLY A 265 -9.37 14.20 -7.42
N LEU A 266 -8.56 13.90 -6.39
CA LEU A 266 -7.30 13.20 -6.54
C LEU A 266 -7.04 12.26 -5.35
N TYR A 267 -6.45 11.11 -5.63
CA TYR A 267 -5.88 10.23 -4.61
C TYR A 267 -4.46 10.68 -4.28
N VAL A 268 -4.20 10.95 -3.01
CA VAL A 268 -2.88 11.36 -2.49
C VAL A 268 -2.69 10.78 -1.10
N GLY A 269 -1.46 10.47 -0.72
CA GLY A 269 -1.12 9.95 0.61
C GLY A 269 -1.38 10.96 1.73
N VAL A 270 -2.29 10.61 2.65
CA VAL A 270 -2.68 11.40 3.82
C VAL A 270 -3.03 10.47 4.99
N PRO A 271 -3.02 10.97 6.25
CA PRO A 271 -3.50 10.18 7.36
C PRO A 271 -4.99 9.91 7.22
N VAL A 272 -5.39 8.64 7.32
CA VAL A 272 -6.79 8.22 7.26
C VAL A 272 -7.14 7.34 8.46
N LYS A 273 -8.37 7.44 8.93
CA LYS A 273 -8.94 6.46 9.83
C LYS A 273 -9.43 5.28 8.99
N LEU A 274 -8.77 4.14 9.16
CA LEU A 274 -9.03 2.91 8.41
C LEU A 274 -9.74 1.89 9.30
N GLY A 275 -10.91 1.48 8.87
CA GLY A 275 -11.75 0.50 9.54
C GLY A 275 -12.54 -0.34 8.58
N ARG A 276 -13.60 -1.01 9.06
CA ARG A 276 -14.38 -1.99 8.29
C ARG A 276 -15.00 -1.43 7.01
N ALA A 277 -15.30 -0.14 6.96
CA ALA A 277 -15.85 0.51 5.78
C ALA A 277 -14.78 0.95 4.76
N GLY A 278 -13.51 0.68 5.02
CA GLY A 278 -12.37 1.22 4.30
C GLY A 278 -11.90 2.54 4.92
N VAL A 279 -11.66 3.56 4.11
CA VAL A 279 -11.37 4.92 4.60
C VAL A 279 -12.65 5.53 5.15
N GLU A 280 -12.70 5.71 6.46
CA GLU A 280 -13.87 6.27 7.14
C GLU A 280 -13.74 7.78 7.36
N GLN A 281 -12.50 8.28 7.40
CA GLN A 281 -12.23 9.71 7.58
C GLN A 281 -10.82 10.01 7.09
N VAL A 282 -10.65 11.15 6.39
CA VAL A 282 -9.35 11.78 6.18
C VAL A 282 -9.06 12.65 7.41
N ILE A 283 -7.88 12.50 8.00
CA ILE A 283 -7.44 13.30 9.14
C ILE A 283 -6.57 14.44 8.63
N GLU A 284 -7.06 15.66 8.75
CA GLU A 284 -6.28 16.85 8.40
C GLU A 284 -5.38 17.25 9.59
N ILE A 285 -4.07 17.15 9.39
CA ILE A 285 -3.07 17.63 10.35
C ILE A 285 -2.59 19.01 9.91
N LYS A 286 -2.20 19.84 10.86
CA LYS A 286 -1.76 21.20 10.59
C LYS A 286 -0.36 21.23 9.99
N LEU A 287 -0.24 21.55 8.71
CA LEU A 287 1.04 21.71 8.02
C LEU A 287 1.59 23.12 8.20
N THR A 288 2.91 23.26 8.21
CA THR A 288 3.57 24.57 8.06
C THR A 288 3.42 25.06 6.62
N PRO A 289 3.67 26.36 6.32
CA PRO A 289 3.65 26.84 4.94
C PRO A 289 4.55 26.04 3.99
N ASP A 290 5.76 25.66 4.43
CA ASP A 290 6.71 24.89 3.63
C ASP A 290 6.24 23.44 3.42
N GLU A 291 5.72 22.79 4.47
CA GLU A 291 5.12 21.45 4.37
C GLU A 291 3.91 21.46 3.44
N GLN A 292 3.07 22.50 3.52
CA GLN A 292 1.91 22.66 2.63
C GLN A 292 2.36 22.88 1.18
N ALA A 293 3.36 23.70 0.93
CA ALA A 293 3.92 23.91 -0.41
C ALA A 293 4.52 22.62 -0.97
N ALA A 294 5.24 21.86 -0.16
CA ALA A 294 5.77 20.55 -0.55
C ALA A 294 4.64 19.55 -0.87
N PHE A 295 3.56 19.55 -0.06
CA PHE A 295 2.40 18.69 -0.31
C PHE A 295 1.69 19.06 -1.61
N GLN A 296 1.48 20.35 -1.91
CA GLN A 296 0.89 20.82 -3.17
C GLN A 296 1.74 20.43 -4.37
N LYS A 297 3.07 20.57 -4.27
CA LYS A 297 3.99 20.10 -5.33
C LYS A 297 3.88 18.59 -5.55
N SER A 298 3.76 17.82 -4.47
CA SER A 298 3.59 16.36 -4.55
C SER A 298 2.25 15.99 -5.20
N ALA A 299 1.16 16.63 -4.80
CA ALA A 299 -0.16 16.43 -5.41
C ALA A 299 -0.19 16.82 -6.89
N ALA A 300 0.50 17.90 -7.28
CA ALA A 300 0.62 18.29 -8.68
C ALA A 300 1.34 17.23 -9.53
N ALA A 301 2.40 16.62 -8.99
CA ALA A 301 3.10 15.53 -9.67
C ALA A 301 2.22 14.28 -9.85
N VAL A 302 1.38 13.96 -8.87
CA VAL A 302 0.38 12.89 -9.00
C VAL A 302 -0.64 13.23 -10.09
N ARG A 303 -1.16 14.47 -10.09
CA ARG A 303 -2.13 14.94 -11.09
C ARG A 303 -1.58 14.82 -12.50
N GLU A 304 -0.34 15.19 -12.72
CA GLU A 304 0.33 15.05 -14.02
C GLU A 304 0.29 13.60 -14.53
N LEU A 305 0.53 12.62 -13.66
CA LEU A 305 0.45 11.19 -14.03
C LEU A 305 -0.99 10.75 -14.34
N VAL A 306 -1.95 11.23 -13.54
CA VAL A 306 -3.37 10.91 -13.74
C VAL A 306 -3.89 11.50 -15.04
N ASP A 307 -3.52 12.73 -15.36
CA ASP A 307 -3.97 13.43 -16.58
C ASP A 307 -3.46 12.72 -17.85
N LYS A 308 -2.27 12.11 -17.81
CA LYS A 308 -1.75 11.27 -18.90
C LYS A 308 -2.64 10.06 -19.19
N LEU A 309 -3.32 9.51 -18.17
CA LEU A 309 -4.19 8.35 -18.34
C LEU A 309 -5.54 8.68 -19.02
N LYS A 310 -5.92 9.96 -19.09
CA LYS A 310 -7.18 10.42 -19.71
C LYS A 310 -8.43 9.67 -19.16
N LEU A 311 -8.53 9.55 -17.82
CA LEU A 311 -9.56 8.81 -17.09
C LEU A 311 -10.93 9.49 -17.09
#